data_5716b392bd42d5a0d54ec6c2f6641e7b
#
_entry.id   5716b392bd42d5a0d54ec6c2f6641e7b
#
_cell.length_a   1.000
_cell.length_b   1.000
_cell.length_c   1.000
_cell.angle_alpha   90.00
_cell.angle_beta   90.00
_cell.angle_gamma   90.00
#
_symmetry.space_group_name_H-M   'P 1'
#
loop_
_entity.id
_entity.type
_entity.pdbx_description
1 polymer ?
#
loop_
_entity_poly.entity_id
_entity_poly.type
_entity_poly.pdbx_seq_one_letter_code
_entity_poly.pdbx_strand_id
1 'polypeptide(L)'
;MRGTTARYASVTSENKLSFGFPYKGGNATLTLRRRPEDGLNIILEVKGQFLCSSFRNDRVAVKFDDGPIQRFGCSEPSDARTGELFINGENRFVAKLKKARTVIIEAEFYQEGRRQMQFDVAGLDWK
;
A
#
# COMPACT_ATOMS: atom_id res chain seq x y z
N MET A 1 22.89 22.53 3.66
CA MET A 1 22.17 22.18 3.46
C MET A 1 21.33 21.54 4.00
N ARG A 2 20.57 21.69 4.20
CA ARG A 2 19.85 21.20 4.82
C ARG A 2 19.24 20.27 4.64
N GLY A 3 19.09 19.94 5.14
CA GLY A 3 18.73 18.68 5.26
C GLY A 3 17.52 18.16 4.68
N THR A 4 17.64 17.64 3.61
CA THR A 4 16.57 16.99 2.95
C THR A 4 16.76 15.49 3.10
N THR A 5 16.39 14.95 4.23
CA THR A 5 16.53 13.52 4.48
C THR A 5 15.26 12.80 4.10
N ALA A 6 15.39 11.68 3.44
CA ALA A 6 14.26 10.80 3.20
C ALA A 6 13.79 10.18 4.52
N ARG A 7 12.49 9.98 4.64
CA ARG A 7 11.90 9.37 5.83
C ARG A 7 11.05 8.17 5.42
N TYR A 8 11.17 7.10 6.19
CA TYR A 8 10.47 5.84 5.89
C TYR A 8 9.85 5.29 7.15
N ALA A 9 8.69 4.69 7.00
CA ALA A 9 8.10 3.84 8.03
C ALA A 9 7.39 2.69 7.33
N SER A 10 7.56 1.49 7.82
CA SER A 10 6.93 0.35 7.15
C SER A 10 6.39 -0.63 8.17
N VAL A 11 5.41 -1.40 7.74
CA VAL A 11 4.77 -2.43 8.54
C VAL A 11 4.49 -3.63 7.65
N THR A 12 4.66 -4.83 8.19
CA THR A 12 4.42 -6.08 7.49
C THR A 12 3.01 -6.57 7.80
N SER A 13 2.32 -7.10 6.79
CA SER A 13 0.97 -7.60 6.99
C SER A 13 0.95 -8.78 7.96
N GLU A 14 -0.16 -8.92 8.67
CA GLU A 14 -0.35 -10.02 9.60
C GLU A 14 -0.70 -11.31 8.90
N ASN A 15 -1.34 -11.20 7.74
CA ASN A 15 -1.71 -12.38 6.95
C ASN A 15 -0.73 -12.58 5.80
N LYS A 16 -0.69 -13.79 5.30
CA LYS A 16 0.12 -14.15 4.14
C LYS A 16 -0.76 -14.37 2.95
N LEU A 17 -0.28 -13.97 1.78
CA LEU A 17 -0.97 -14.21 0.53
C LEU A 17 -0.36 -15.43 -0.14
N SER A 18 -1.21 -16.17 -0.86
CA SER A 18 -0.79 -17.35 -1.59
C SER A 18 -1.22 -17.18 -3.03
N PHE A 19 -0.26 -17.30 -3.95
CA PHE A 19 -0.49 -17.13 -5.38
C PHE A 19 -0.03 -18.36 -6.13
N GLY A 20 -0.58 -18.52 -7.33
CA GLY A 20 -0.11 -19.54 -8.24
C GLY A 20 1.28 -19.24 -8.76
N PHE A 21 1.96 -20.29 -9.21
CA PHE A 21 3.27 -20.17 -9.86
C PHE A 21 3.20 -19.11 -10.97
N PRO A 22 4.21 -18.25 -11.15
CA PRO A 22 5.54 -18.28 -10.51
C PRO A 22 5.67 -17.39 -9.27
N TYR A 23 4.60 -16.84 -8.75
CA TYR A 23 4.66 -15.89 -7.66
C TYR A 23 4.57 -16.62 -6.31
N LYS A 24 5.40 -16.17 -5.37
CA LYS A 24 5.47 -16.85 -4.08
C LYS A 24 4.45 -16.36 -3.08
N GLY A 25 4.04 -15.10 -3.21
CA GLY A 25 3.20 -14.50 -2.21
C GLY A 25 3.97 -14.20 -0.93
N GLY A 26 3.36 -14.50 0.21
CA GLY A 26 3.93 -14.21 1.51
C GLY A 26 3.29 -12.98 2.13
N ASN A 27 3.97 -12.36 3.10
CA ASN A 27 3.46 -11.16 3.73
C ASN A 27 3.65 -9.97 2.80
N ALA A 28 2.69 -9.03 2.88
CA ALA A 28 2.81 -7.74 2.20
C ALA A 28 3.49 -6.74 3.12
N THR A 29 4.06 -5.70 2.54
CA THR A 29 4.67 -4.61 3.30
C THR A 29 4.03 -3.30 2.86
N LEU A 30 3.61 -2.51 3.84
CA LEU A 30 3.08 -1.18 3.61
C LEU A 30 4.14 -0.17 4.06
N THR A 31 4.57 0.70 3.16
CA THR A 31 5.61 1.66 3.42
C THR A 31 5.11 3.07 3.19
N LEU A 32 5.35 3.94 4.15
CA LEU A 32 5.20 5.38 4.00
C LEU A 32 6.60 5.95 3.75
N ARG A 33 6.73 6.73 2.69
CA ARG A 33 8.02 7.28 2.30
C ARG A 33 7.87 8.75 1.95
N ARG A 34 8.68 9.60 2.55
CA ARG A 34 8.71 11.01 2.20
C ARG A 34 10.11 11.37 1.75
N ARG A 35 10.22 11.88 0.53
CA ARG A 35 11.50 12.26 -0.06
C ARG A 35 11.40 13.66 -0.62
N PRO A 36 12.53 14.40 -0.64
CA PRO A 36 12.51 15.75 -1.24
C PRO A 36 12.12 15.76 -2.71
N GLU A 37 12.49 14.71 -3.45
CA GLU A 37 12.31 14.70 -4.90
C GLU A 37 10.87 14.41 -5.32
N ASP A 38 10.09 13.67 -4.53
CA ASP A 38 8.72 13.32 -4.95
C ASP A 38 7.71 13.36 -3.81
N GLY A 39 8.07 13.90 -2.66
CA GLY A 39 7.14 14.07 -1.55
C GLY A 39 6.74 12.77 -0.89
N LEU A 40 5.47 12.68 -0.53
CA LEU A 40 4.93 11.54 0.21
C LEU A 40 4.45 10.45 -0.75
N ASN A 41 4.88 9.23 -0.51
CA ASN A 41 4.42 8.06 -1.25
C ASN A 41 3.92 7.00 -0.27
N ILE A 42 2.86 6.31 -0.68
CA ILE A 42 2.33 5.14 0.04
C ILE A 42 2.56 3.95 -0.88
N ILE A 43 3.35 2.99 -0.43
CA ILE A 43 3.81 1.91 -1.28
C ILE A 43 3.40 0.58 -0.66
N LEU A 44 2.76 -0.26 -1.46
CA LEU A 44 2.35 -1.60 -1.06
C LEU A 44 3.18 -2.59 -1.86
N GLU A 45 3.79 -3.56 -1.17
CA GLU A 45 4.69 -4.52 -1.82
C GLU A 45 4.36 -5.94 -1.40
N VAL A 46 4.45 -6.86 -2.35
CA VAL A 46 4.32 -8.29 -2.09
C VAL A 46 4.95 -9.03 -3.27
N LYS A 47 5.30 -10.29 -3.05
CA LYS A 47 5.85 -11.11 -4.15
C LYS A 47 4.72 -11.67 -4.98
N GLY A 48 4.15 -10.81 -5.82
CA GLY A 48 3.04 -11.09 -6.71
C GLY A 48 2.99 -10.05 -7.79
N GLN A 49 1.89 -10.01 -8.53
CA GLN A 49 1.70 -9.01 -9.58
C GLN A 49 0.41 -8.26 -9.33
N PHE A 50 0.53 -7.01 -8.90
CA PHE A 50 -0.61 -6.13 -8.77
C PHE A 50 -1.19 -5.79 -10.13
N LEU A 51 -2.49 -5.58 -10.14
CA LEU A 51 -3.20 -5.13 -11.32
C LEU A 51 -3.92 -3.84 -10.96
N CYS A 52 -3.32 -2.71 -11.35
CA CYS A 52 -3.93 -1.41 -11.14
C CYS A 52 -3.56 -0.49 -12.27
N SER A 53 -4.56 -0.03 -13.00
CA SER A 53 -4.35 0.87 -14.12
C SER A 53 -4.99 2.21 -13.81
N SER A 54 -4.19 3.28 -13.80
CA SER A 54 -4.72 4.62 -13.66
C SER A 54 -5.57 5.03 -14.87
N PHE A 55 -5.30 4.42 -16.03
CA PHE A 55 -6.14 4.65 -17.21
C PHE A 55 -7.57 4.20 -17.00
N ARG A 56 -7.76 3.06 -16.33
CA ARG A 56 -9.10 2.55 -16.04
C ARG A 56 -9.65 3.10 -14.74
N ASN A 57 -8.91 4.01 -14.09
CA ASN A 57 -9.31 4.55 -12.81
C ASN A 57 -9.50 3.46 -11.76
N ASP A 58 -8.61 2.47 -11.79
CA ASP A 58 -8.64 1.38 -10.82
C ASP A 58 -8.35 1.91 -9.42
N ARG A 59 -8.88 1.24 -8.40
CA ARG A 59 -8.76 1.68 -7.02
C ARG A 59 -8.53 0.50 -6.09
N VAL A 60 -7.92 0.81 -4.96
CA VAL A 60 -7.85 -0.14 -3.85
C VAL A 60 -8.95 0.22 -2.85
N ALA A 61 -9.48 -0.79 -2.18
CA ALA A 61 -10.45 -0.59 -1.10
C ALA A 61 -9.71 -0.65 0.23
N VAL A 62 -10.02 0.28 1.13
CA VAL A 62 -9.30 0.41 2.39
C VAL A 62 -10.30 0.56 3.51
N LYS A 63 -10.08 -0.20 4.58
CA LYS A 63 -10.90 -0.11 5.78
C LYS A 63 -10.00 0.21 6.97
N PHE A 64 -10.24 1.35 7.60
CA PHE A 64 -9.51 1.77 8.78
C PHE A 64 -10.33 1.37 10.01
N ASP A 65 -9.79 0.47 10.84
CA ASP A 65 -10.49 -0.07 12.00
C ASP A 65 -11.84 -0.66 11.58
N ASP A 66 -12.91 -0.31 12.27
CA ASP A 66 -14.26 -0.76 11.94
C ASP A 66 -15.04 0.27 11.13
N GLY A 67 -14.36 1.25 10.55
CA GLY A 67 -15.00 2.28 9.78
C GLY A 67 -15.48 1.81 8.42
N PRO A 68 -16.05 2.71 7.63
CA PRO A 68 -16.54 2.34 6.31
C PRO A 68 -15.40 2.07 5.34
N ILE A 69 -15.70 1.29 4.30
CA ILE A 69 -14.75 1.03 3.24
C ILE A 69 -14.61 2.31 2.42
N GLN A 70 -13.36 2.72 2.20
CA GLN A 70 -13.04 3.86 1.38
C GLN A 70 -12.18 3.43 0.21
N ARG A 71 -12.26 4.17 -0.88
CA ARG A 71 -11.51 3.83 -2.06
C ARG A 71 -10.45 4.88 -2.33
N PHE A 72 -9.27 4.41 -2.71
CA PHE A 72 -8.13 5.25 -3.05
C PHE A 72 -7.65 4.85 -4.43
N GLY A 73 -7.27 5.83 -5.24
CA GLY A 73 -6.64 5.55 -6.52
C GLY A 73 -5.33 4.81 -6.32
N CYS A 74 -4.89 4.15 -7.36
CA CYS A 74 -3.61 3.45 -7.32
C CYS A 74 -2.92 3.57 -8.66
N SER A 75 -1.61 3.32 -8.66
CA SER A 75 -0.82 3.36 -9.87
C SER A 75 0.34 2.39 -9.74
N GLU A 76 0.80 1.91 -10.88
CA GLU A 76 1.93 1.00 -10.95
C GLU A 76 3.22 1.80 -11.11
N PRO A 77 4.36 1.27 -10.63
CA PRO A 77 5.63 1.96 -10.81
C PRO A 77 5.97 2.13 -12.29
N SER A 78 6.62 3.24 -12.61
CA SER A 78 6.97 3.56 -14.00
C SER A 78 8.03 2.62 -14.56
N ASP A 79 8.78 1.92 -13.71
CA ASP A 79 9.82 1.00 -14.15
C ASP A 79 9.30 -0.44 -14.32
N ALA A 80 8.00 -0.60 -14.37
CA ALA A 80 7.33 -1.88 -14.66
C ALA A 80 7.57 -2.98 -13.62
N ARG A 81 7.95 -2.63 -12.39
CA ARG A 81 8.03 -3.62 -11.33
C ARG A 81 6.62 -4.08 -10.96
N THR A 82 6.42 -5.39 -10.86
CA THR A 82 5.08 -5.95 -10.70
C THR A 82 4.64 -6.10 -9.25
N GLY A 83 5.58 -6.19 -8.33
CA GLY A 83 5.30 -6.43 -6.92
C GLY A 83 5.11 -5.17 -6.09
N GLU A 84 5.00 -4.01 -6.72
CA GLU A 84 4.84 -2.72 -6.05
C GLU A 84 3.60 -2.01 -6.56
N LEU A 85 2.93 -1.33 -5.65
CA LEU A 85 1.75 -0.54 -5.99
C LEU A 85 1.81 0.76 -5.20
N PHE A 86 1.55 1.88 -5.87
CA PHE A 86 1.45 3.18 -5.21
C PHE A 86 -0.01 3.48 -4.93
N ILE A 87 -0.31 3.92 -3.71
CA ILE A 87 -1.67 4.34 -3.34
C ILE A 87 -1.71 5.85 -3.39
N ASN A 88 -2.65 6.39 -4.16
CA ASN A 88 -2.82 7.83 -4.34
C ASN A 88 -3.77 8.38 -3.28
N GLY A 89 -3.84 9.71 -3.17
CA GLY A 89 -4.58 10.33 -2.07
C GLY A 89 -3.80 10.27 -0.78
N GLU A 90 -2.51 10.51 -0.87
CA GLU A 90 -1.55 10.21 0.19
C GLU A 90 -1.88 10.94 1.50
N ASN A 91 -2.20 12.23 1.40
CA ASN A 91 -2.47 13.00 2.62
C ASN A 91 -3.71 12.49 3.35
N ARG A 92 -4.75 12.14 2.59
CA ARG A 92 -5.98 11.59 3.18
C ARG A 92 -5.72 10.24 3.82
N PHE A 93 -4.92 9.41 3.14
CA PHE A 93 -4.58 8.08 3.65
C PHE A 93 -3.82 8.19 4.97
N VAL A 94 -2.80 9.03 5.02
CA VAL A 94 -1.97 9.18 6.23
C VAL A 94 -2.78 9.77 7.37
N ALA A 95 -3.65 10.74 7.08
CA ALA A 95 -4.48 11.34 8.13
C ALA A 95 -5.36 10.30 8.82
N LYS A 96 -5.91 9.37 8.04
CA LYS A 96 -6.73 8.30 8.61
C LYS A 96 -5.89 7.22 9.27
N LEU A 97 -4.74 6.92 8.70
CA LEU A 97 -3.84 5.91 9.23
C LEU A 97 -3.35 6.27 10.63
N LYS A 98 -3.05 7.54 10.86
CA LYS A 98 -2.54 8.01 12.15
C LYS A 98 -3.54 7.79 13.28
N LYS A 99 -4.82 7.72 12.97
CA LYS A 99 -5.88 7.54 13.97
C LYS A 99 -6.31 6.09 14.09
N ALA A 100 -5.78 5.21 13.26
CA ALA A 100 -6.23 3.82 13.19
C ALA A 100 -5.29 2.90 13.97
N ARG A 101 -5.82 1.78 14.41
CA ARG A 101 -5.03 0.70 15.00
C ARG A 101 -4.77 -0.38 13.97
N THR A 102 -5.73 -0.61 13.07
CA THR A 102 -5.59 -1.60 12.01
C THR A 102 -6.04 -1.00 10.70
N VAL A 103 -5.48 -1.51 9.61
CA VAL A 103 -5.94 -1.15 8.27
C VAL A 103 -5.97 -2.42 7.43
N ILE A 104 -7.04 -2.57 6.66
CA ILE A 104 -7.17 -3.66 5.70
C ILE A 104 -7.19 -3.02 4.32
N ILE A 105 -6.32 -3.50 3.44
CA ILE A 105 -6.24 -3.01 2.07
C ILE A 105 -6.58 -4.16 1.14
N GLU A 106 -7.53 -3.95 0.24
CA GLU A 106 -7.89 -4.94 -0.76
C GLU A 106 -7.48 -4.41 -2.13
N ALA A 107 -6.67 -5.21 -2.81
CA ALA A 107 -6.16 -4.86 -4.13
C ALA A 107 -6.34 -6.03 -5.07
N GLU A 108 -6.34 -5.73 -6.36
CA GLU A 108 -6.47 -6.76 -7.38
C GLU A 108 -5.11 -7.24 -7.83
N PHE A 109 -4.99 -8.54 -8.06
CA PHE A 109 -3.76 -9.17 -8.54
C PHE A 109 -4.04 -9.85 -9.87
N TYR A 110 -3.05 -9.83 -10.74
CA TYR A 110 -3.16 -10.41 -12.08
C TYR A 110 -3.49 -11.90 -11.98
N GLN A 111 -4.63 -12.30 -12.54
CA GLN A 111 -5.14 -13.66 -12.57
C GLN A 111 -5.36 -14.29 -11.19
N GLU A 112 -5.34 -13.50 -10.13
CA GLU A 112 -5.55 -14.01 -8.77
C GLU A 112 -6.74 -13.34 -8.09
N GLY A 113 -7.36 -12.36 -8.74
CA GLY A 113 -8.50 -11.67 -8.17
C GLY A 113 -8.11 -10.69 -7.08
N ARG A 114 -9.09 -10.33 -6.29
CA ARG A 114 -8.89 -9.35 -5.20
C ARG A 114 -8.47 -10.08 -3.94
N ARG A 115 -7.48 -9.54 -3.27
CA ARG A 115 -6.94 -10.12 -2.04
C ARG A 115 -6.81 -9.04 -0.97
N GLN A 116 -6.96 -9.43 0.27
CA GLN A 116 -6.89 -8.51 1.40
C GLN A 116 -5.58 -8.66 2.15
N MET A 117 -5.04 -7.53 2.60
CA MET A 117 -3.82 -7.46 3.38
C MET A 117 -4.14 -6.67 4.64
N GLN A 118 -3.91 -7.27 5.79
CA GLN A 118 -4.25 -6.66 7.07
C GLN A 118 -2.98 -6.25 7.80
N PHE A 119 -2.97 -5.00 8.28
CA PHE A 119 -1.80 -4.42 8.95
C PHE A 119 -2.17 -3.91 10.32
N ASP A 120 -1.31 -4.18 11.29
CA ASP A 120 -1.40 -3.56 12.62
C ASP A 120 -0.54 -2.29 12.57
N VAL A 121 -1.20 -1.15 12.61
CA VAL A 121 -0.52 0.14 12.47
C VAL A 121 -0.51 0.96 13.76
N ALA A 122 -0.95 0.35 14.88
CA ALA A 122 -1.04 1.06 16.14
C ALA A 122 0.31 1.59 16.62
N GLY A 123 1.39 0.86 16.32
CA GLY A 123 2.73 1.28 16.71
C GLY A 123 3.52 1.99 15.65
N LEU A 124 2.89 2.34 14.53
CA LEU A 124 3.60 2.96 13.42
C LEU A 124 3.98 4.39 13.77
N ASP A 125 5.28 4.67 13.72
CA ASP A 125 5.81 5.99 14.05
C ASP A 125 5.99 6.81 12.77
N TRP A 126 5.04 7.70 12.54
CA TRP A 126 5.05 8.57 11.36
C TRP A 126 4.59 9.96 11.74
N LYS A 127 5.39 10.98 11.42
CA LYS A 127 5.07 12.36 11.74
C LYS A 127 4.84 13.21 10.52
#